data_f3d989b213d42c5e29dd9a847de752a9
#
_entry.id   f3d989b213d42c5e29dd9a847de752a9
#
_cell.length_a   1.000
_cell.length_b   1.000
_cell.length_c   1.000
_cell.angle_alpha   90.00
_cell.angle_beta   90.00
_cell.angle_gamma   90.00
#
_symmetry.space_group_name_H-M   'P 1'
#
loop_
_entity.id
_entity.type
_entity.pdbx_description
1 polymer ?
#
loop_
_entity_poly.entity_id
_entity_poly.type
_entity_poly.pdbx_seq_one_letter_code
_entity_poly.pdbx_strand_id
1 'polypeptide(L)'
;MRQISGRTRIAVIAGRLAGWLSRSTGQGAGATISGRVLNAIAPGALAELAPGQRIALVSATNGKTTTTRLLAAALEAAGQPVVSNSTGANLTSGIAPTLASARGPGAAVLEVDERVVPRVVDPLGAELLVLGNLSRDQLDRYGEVHAVGDSWRKVAESHPDLRIVANASDPHVAWAAAPAKTTWIELDTGWRADAATCPNCGALLR
;
A
#
# COMPACT_ATOMS: atom_id res chain seq x y z
N MET A 1 -2.95 10.94 -22.58
CA MET A 1 -2.08 11.93 -21.90
C MET A 1 -2.68 12.22 -20.52
N ARG A 2 -1.89 12.10 -19.44
CA ARG A 2 -2.35 12.46 -18.09
C ARG A 2 -2.69 13.95 -18.06
N GLN A 3 -3.94 14.30 -17.79
CA GLN A 3 -4.32 15.67 -17.49
C GLN A 3 -4.03 15.94 -16.01
N ILE A 4 -2.82 16.38 -15.72
CA ILE A 4 -2.40 16.77 -14.36
C ILE A 4 -2.62 18.27 -14.25
N SER A 5 -3.31 18.73 -13.18
CA SER A 5 -3.55 20.14 -12.92
C SER A 5 -2.25 20.95 -12.76
N GLY A 6 -2.31 22.24 -13.02
CA GLY A 6 -1.17 23.14 -12.82
C GLY A 6 -0.65 23.09 -11.37
N ARG A 7 -1.56 22.96 -10.40
CA ARG A 7 -1.23 22.84 -8.98
C ARG A 7 -0.41 21.59 -8.70
N THR A 8 -0.82 20.44 -9.22
CA THR A 8 -0.10 19.16 -9.06
C THR A 8 1.24 19.19 -9.77
N ARG A 9 1.36 19.84 -10.95
CA ARG A 9 2.66 20.03 -11.61
C ARG A 9 3.65 20.83 -10.76
N ILE A 10 3.20 21.96 -10.19
CA ILE A 10 4.00 22.77 -9.28
C ILE A 10 4.39 21.95 -8.04
N ALA A 11 3.45 21.20 -7.46
CA ALA A 11 3.69 20.35 -6.32
C ALA A 11 4.75 19.27 -6.58
N VAL A 12 4.73 18.64 -7.75
CA VAL A 12 5.74 17.64 -8.16
C VAL A 12 7.13 18.29 -8.29
N ILE A 13 7.22 19.46 -8.91
CA ILE A 13 8.50 20.17 -9.06
C ILE A 13 9.04 20.59 -7.69
N ALA A 14 8.22 21.22 -6.85
CA ALA A 14 8.60 21.63 -5.51
C ALA A 14 9.02 20.42 -4.64
N GLY A 15 8.29 19.31 -4.72
CA GLY A 15 8.63 18.09 -4.04
C GLY A 15 9.98 17.52 -4.49
N ARG A 16 10.25 17.50 -5.81
CA ARG A 16 11.55 17.04 -6.35
C ARG A 16 12.71 17.91 -5.87
N LEU A 17 12.54 19.23 -5.86
CA LEU A 17 13.54 20.16 -5.35
C LEU A 17 13.80 19.96 -3.85
N ALA A 18 12.75 19.84 -3.04
CA ALA A 18 12.87 19.58 -1.62
C ALA A 18 13.57 18.22 -1.33
N GLY A 19 13.24 17.18 -2.09
CA GLY A 19 13.90 15.89 -1.99
C GLY A 19 15.37 15.92 -2.41
N TRP A 20 15.71 16.70 -3.42
CA TRP A 20 17.09 16.90 -3.84
C TRP A 20 17.91 17.63 -2.76
N LEU A 21 17.38 18.74 -2.21
CA LEU A 21 18.01 19.48 -1.10
C LEU A 21 18.24 18.59 0.11
N SER A 22 17.24 17.77 0.50
CA SER A 22 17.36 16.85 1.63
C SER A 22 18.49 15.83 1.44
N ARG A 23 18.66 15.29 0.25
CA ARG A 23 19.75 14.36 -0.06
C ARG A 23 21.11 15.06 -0.03
N SER A 24 21.23 16.27 -0.60
CA SER A 24 22.49 17.02 -0.64
C SER A 24 22.97 17.48 0.74
N THR A 25 22.04 17.61 1.71
CA THR A 25 22.34 17.97 3.11
C THR A 25 22.50 16.77 4.04
N GLY A 26 22.45 15.54 3.52
CA GLY A 26 22.59 14.31 4.30
C GLY A 26 21.43 13.99 5.25
N GLN A 27 20.29 14.66 5.13
CA GLN A 27 19.13 14.50 6.02
C GLN A 27 18.19 13.33 5.64
N GLY A 28 18.69 12.32 4.92
CA GLY A 28 17.95 11.11 4.59
C GLY A 28 17.66 10.93 3.10
N ALA A 29 16.88 9.88 2.75
CA ALA A 29 16.60 9.47 1.38
C ALA A 29 15.81 10.49 0.52
N GLY A 30 15.30 11.57 1.11
CA GLY A 30 14.59 12.64 0.42
C GLY A 30 13.18 12.29 -0.08
N ALA A 31 12.80 11.03 -0.12
CA ALA A 31 11.49 10.58 -0.62
C ALA A 31 10.35 11.08 0.25
N THR A 32 10.47 10.96 1.55
CA THR A 32 9.44 11.40 2.52
C THR A 32 9.25 12.93 2.49
N ILE A 33 10.33 13.70 2.40
CA ILE A 33 10.27 15.17 2.34
C ILE A 33 9.65 15.61 1.01
N SER A 34 10.07 15.00 -0.09
CA SER A 34 9.48 15.21 -1.42
C SER A 34 7.96 15.05 -1.40
N GLY A 35 7.48 13.96 -0.82
CA GLY A 35 6.06 13.67 -0.77
C GLY A 35 5.29 14.52 0.22
N ARG A 36 5.89 14.92 1.35
CA ARG A 36 5.24 15.87 2.28
C ARG A 36 4.98 17.22 1.62
N VAL A 37 5.97 17.76 0.91
CA VAL A 37 5.83 19.00 0.15
C VAL A 37 4.78 18.84 -0.94
N LEU A 38 4.83 17.74 -1.71
CA LEU A 38 3.86 17.46 -2.76
C LEU A 38 2.43 17.41 -2.21
N ASN A 39 2.19 16.64 -1.16
CA ASN A 39 0.86 16.48 -0.57
C ASN A 39 0.35 17.75 0.11
N ALA A 40 1.24 18.58 0.67
CA ALA A 40 0.86 19.88 1.25
C ALA A 40 0.38 20.87 0.18
N ILE A 41 1.05 20.89 -0.98
CA ILE A 41 0.67 21.76 -2.09
C ILE A 41 -0.55 21.22 -2.84
N ALA A 42 -0.61 19.92 -3.08
CA ALA A 42 -1.67 19.25 -3.85
C ALA A 42 -2.20 17.99 -3.11
N PRO A 43 -3.12 18.14 -2.15
CA PRO A 43 -3.67 17.01 -1.38
C PRO A 43 -4.36 15.94 -2.26
N GLY A 44 -4.93 16.33 -3.40
CA GLY A 44 -5.56 15.43 -4.38
C GLY A 44 -4.62 14.80 -5.41
N ALA A 45 -3.31 14.99 -5.27
CA ALA A 45 -2.32 14.57 -6.28
C ALA A 45 -2.36 13.06 -6.58
N LEU A 46 -2.72 12.20 -5.63
CA LEU A 46 -2.82 10.76 -5.85
C LEU A 46 -3.80 10.43 -6.98
N ALA A 47 -5.01 11.00 -6.95
CA ALA A 47 -6.02 10.77 -7.97
C ALA A 47 -5.62 11.31 -9.35
N GLU A 48 -4.81 12.38 -9.41
CA GLU A 48 -4.31 12.95 -10.66
C GLU A 48 -3.08 12.18 -11.21
N LEU A 49 -2.29 11.56 -10.34
CA LEU A 49 -1.08 10.84 -10.71
C LEU A 49 -1.31 9.33 -11.00
N ALA A 50 -2.40 8.75 -10.51
CA ALA A 50 -2.75 7.35 -10.72
C ALA A 50 -3.14 6.99 -12.17
N PRO A 51 -3.89 7.81 -12.94
CA PRO A 51 -4.36 7.44 -14.26
C PRO A 51 -3.24 6.97 -15.20
N GLY A 52 -3.50 5.86 -15.91
CA GLY A 52 -2.54 5.21 -16.79
C GLY A 52 -1.59 4.24 -16.08
N GLN A 53 -1.72 4.06 -14.77
CA GLN A 53 -1.06 3.00 -14.02
C GLN A 53 -2.08 1.93 -13.62
N ARG A 54 -1.69 0.67 -13.75
CA ARG A 54 -2.37 -0.45 -13.09
C ARG A 54 -1.85 -0.55 -11.67
N ILE A 55 -2.70 -0.28 -10.70
CA ILE A 55 -2.28 -0.12 -9.30
C ILE A 55 -2.44 -1.42 -8.53
N ALA A 56 -1.32 -1.93 -8.02
CA ALA A 56 -1.27 -3.01 -7.03
C ALA A 56 -0.78 -2.45 -5.69
N LEU A 57 -1.57 -2.61 -4.64
CA LEU A 57 -1.23 -2.25 -3.27
C LEU A 57 -0.76 -3.50 -2.52
N VAL A 58 0.31 -3.38 -1.74
CA VAL A 58 0.84 -4.45 -0.89
C VAL A 58 0.85 -3.97 0.55
N SER A 59 0.12 -4.64 1.43
CA SER A 59 0.05 -4.33 2.84
C SER A 59 0.19 -5.58 3.72
N ALA A 60 0.90 -5.44 4.82
CA ALA A 60 1.12 -6.48 5.83
C ALA A 60 1.88 -5.85 7.01
N THR A 61 1.84 -6.42 8.19
CA THR A 61 2.74 -5.99 9.27
C THR A 61 4.19 -6.29 8.91
N ASN A 62 4.46 -7.50 8.43
CA ASN A 62 5.80 -7.93 8.05
C ASN A 62 5.87 -8.38 6.58
N GLY A 63 7.02 -8.18 5.95
CA GLY A 63 7.29 -8.65 4.59
C GLY A 63 6.79 -7.74 3.46
N LYS A 64 6.14 -6.59 3.74
CA LYS A 64 5.66 -5.62 2.74
C LYS A 64 6.69 -5.30 1.67
N THR A 65 7.85 -4.81 2.08
CA THR A 65 8.93 -4.38 1.18
C THR A 65 9.44 -5.52 0.30
N THR A 66 9.60 -6.71 0.88
CA THR A 66 10.07 -7.89 0.13
C THR A 66 9.03 -8.31 -0.91
N THR A 67 7.76 -8.42 -0.52
CA THR A 67 6.67 -8.79 -1.43
C THR A 67 6.52 -7.75 -2.56
N THR A 68 6.58 -6.47 -2.23
CA THR A 68 6.52 -5.38 -3.21
C THR A 68 7.66 -5.47 -4.23
N ARG A 69 8.90 -5.73 -3.77
CA ARG A 69 10.07 -5.90 -4.64
C ARG A 69 9.94 -7.11 -5.55
N LEU A 70 9.53 -8.26 -5.01
CA LEU A 70 9.35 -9.48 -5.80
C LEU A 70 8.28 -9.32 -6.88
N LEU A 71 7.15 -8.72 -6.53
CA LEU A 71 6.07 -8.46 -7.49
C LEU A 71 6.50 -7.45 -8.56
N ALA A 72 7.19 -6.37 -8.17
CA ALA A 72 7.73 -5.40 -9.12
C ALA A 72 8.74 -6.06 -10.08
N ALA A 73 9.68 -6.83 -9.56
CA ALA A 73 10.68 -7.53 -10.36
C ALA A 73 10.06 -8.55 -11.33
N ALA A 74 9.00 -9.27 -10.90
CA ALA A 74 8.30 -10.21 -11.76
C ALA A 74 7.61 -9.50 -12.94
N LEU A 75 6.97 -8.35 -12.70
CA LEU A 75 6.33 -7.56 -13.75
C LEU A 75 7.36 -6.92 -14.70
N GLU A 76 8.50 -6.44 -14.17
CA GLU A 76 9.61 -5.94 -14.97
C GLU A 76 10.22 -7.04 -15.87
N ALA A 77 10.42 -8.24 -15.32
CA ALA A 77 10.87 -9.40 -16.08
C ALA A 77 9.89 -9.82 -17.18
N ALA A 78 8.60 -9.55 -16.98
CA ALA A 78 7.55 -9.72 -18.00
C ALA A 78 7.48 -8.55 -19.00
N GLY A 79 8.45 -7.62 -18.99
CA GLY A 79 8.55 -6.51 -19.93
C GLY A 79 7.60 -5.34 -19.64
N GLN A 80 7.00 -5.27 -18.45
CA GLN A 80 6.11 -4.15 -18.09
C GLN A 80 6.92 -3.00 -17.47
N PRO A 81 6.65 -1.73 -17.85
CA PRO A 81 7.15 -0.59 -17.10
C PRO A 81 6.55 -0.60 -15.68
N VAL A 82 7.41 -0.54 -14.65
CA VAL A 82 6.98 -0.57 -13.25
C VAL A 82 7.52 0.63 -12.50
N VAL A 83 6.71 1.20 -11.61
CA VAL A 83 7.16 2.11 -10.55
C VAL A 83 6.80 1.51 -9.19
N SER A 84 7.71 1.66 -8.22
CA SER A 84 7.54 1.08 -6.89
C SER A 84 8.19 1.95 -5.81
N ASN A 85 7.56 2.03 -4.64
CA ASN A 85 8.11 2.69 -3.44
C ASN A 85 8.83 1.71 -2.50
N SER A 86 9.46 0.68 -3.04
CA SER A 86 10.13 -0.42 -2.31
C SER A 86 11.31 0.00 -1.41
N THR A 87 11.48 1.30 -1.18
CA THR A 87 12.45 1.86 -0.22
C THR A 87 11.87 2.01 1.21
N GLY A 88 10.64 1.50 1.46
CA GLY A 88 9.99 1.55 2.76
C GLY A 88 9.17 2.81 3.04
N ALA A 89 8.99 3.70 2.06
CA ALA A 89 8.15 4.89 2.19
C ALA A 89 6.67 4.53 1.92
N ASN A 90 6.03 3.84 2.87
CA ASN A 90 4.70 3.21 2.77
C ASN A 90 3.51 4.12 3.10
N LEU A 91 3.77 5.40 3.37
CA LEU A 91 2.76 6.43 3.58
C LEU A 91 2.44 7.17 2.27
N THR A 92 1.38 7.97 2.27
CA THR A 92 1.00 8.82 1.12
C THR A 92 2.15 9.71 0.62
N SER A 93 3.05 10.11 1.54
CA SER A 93 4.27 10.84 1.22
C SER A 93 5.32 10.05 0.42
N GLY A 94 5.26 8.72 0.43
CA GLY A 94 6.09 7.88 -0.44
C GLY A 94 5.39 7.51 -1.75
N ILE A 95 4.08 7.33 -1.71
CA ILE A 95 3.27 6.92 -2.86
C ILE A 95 3.23 8.01 -3.94
N ALA A 96 2.95 9.26 -3.57
CA ALA A 96 2.80 10.37 -4.52
C ALA A 96 4.08 10.64 -5.35
N PRO A 97 5.30 10.75 -4.77
CA PRO A 97 6.52 10.88 -5.55
C PRO A 97 6.82 9.70 -6.47
N THR A 98 6.48 8.48 -6.02
CA THR A 98 6.63 7.26 -6.83
C THR A 98 5.77 7.33 -8.08
N LEU A 99 4.49 7.66 -7.95
CA LEU A 99 3.60 7.84 -9.11
C LEU A 99 4.05 9.00 -10.01
N ALA A 100 4.57 10.10 -9.42
CA ALA A 100 5.12 11.22 -10.18
C ALA A 100 6.40 10.88 -10.95
N SER A 101 7.07 9.76 -10.64
CA SER A 101 8.25 9.28 -11.36
C SER A 101 7.90 8.48 -12.62
N ALA A 102 6.66 8.01 -12.76
CA ALA A 102 6.23 7.22 -13.90
C ALA A 102 6.30 8.04 -15.21
N ARG A 103 6.99 7.48 -16.22
CA ARG A 103 7.22 8.15 -17.51
C ARG A 103 6.14 7.89 -18.55
N GLY A 104 5.23 6.96 -18.29
CA GLY A 104 4.14 6.55 -19.20
C GLY A 104 3.22 5.55 -18.53
N PRO A 105 2.28 4.96 -19.27
CA PRO A 105 1.43 3.87 -18.78
C PRO A 105 2.28 2.66 -18.35
N GLY A 106 1.83 1.97 -17.30
CA GLY A 106 2.55 0.82 -16.75
C GLY A 106 1.88 0.28 -15.51
N ALA A 107 2.63 -0.41 -14.68
CA ALA A 107 2.20 -0.87 -13.37
C ALA A 107 2.82 -0.01 -12.25
N ALA A 108 2.07 0.19 -11.18
CA ALA A 108 2.57 0.74 -9.94
C ALA A 108 2.35 -0.29 -8.82
N VAL A 109 3.44 -0.84 -8.31
CA VAL A 109 3.44 -1.77 -7.17
C VAL A 109 3.81 -0.98 -5.93
N LEU A 110 2.83 -0.74 -5.08
CA LEU A 110 2.95 0.21 -3.98
C LEU A 110 2.86 -0.50 -2.63
N GLU A 111 3.93 -0.37 -1.85
CA GLU A 111 3.92 -0.70 -0.43
C GLU A 111 3.06 0.33 0.32
N VAL A 112 2.12 -0.14 1.11
CA VAL A 112 1.18 0.71 1.85
C VAL A 112 1.11 0.28 3.31
N ASP A 113 1.22 1.25 4.20
CA ASP A 113 0.97 1.05 5.64
C ASP A 113 -0.47 0.57 5.87
N GLU A 114 -0.68 -0.31 6.82
CA GLU A 114 -1.94 -1.00 7.08
C GLU A 114 -3.10 -0.01 7.32
N ARG A 115 -2.81 1.09 8.00
CA ARG A 115 -3.80 2.15 8.33
C ARG A 115 -4.04 3.12 7.17
N VAL A 116 -3.18 3.09 6.16
CA VAL A 116 -3.27 3.97 5.00
C VAL A 116 -4.11 3.34 3.88
N VAL A 117 -4.20 2.01 3.82
CA VAL A 117 -4.96 1.28 2.78
C VAL A 117 -6.35 1.90 2.53
N PRO A 118 -7.23 2.13 3.54
CA PRO A 118 -8.57 2.66 3.28
C PRO A 118 -8.60 4.07 2.67
N ARG A 119 -7.50 4.82 2.82
CA ARG A 119 -7.41 6.21 2.33
C ARG A 119 -6.92 6.31 0.90
N VAL A 120 -6.31 5.24 0.38
CA VAL A 120 -5.62 5.28 -0.91
C VAL A 120 -6.25 4.39 -1.98
N VAL A 121 -7.08 3.42 -1.60
CA VAL A 121 -7.75 2.51 -2.56
C VAL A 121 -8.54 3.30 -3.60
N ASP A 122 -9.44 4.18 -3.17
CA ASP A 122 -10.26 5.00 -4.06
C ASP A 122 -9.45 6.02 -4.88
N PRO A 123 -8.64 6.89 -4.25
CA PRO A 123 -7.89 7.89 -5.01
C PRO A 123 -6.93 7.30 -6.03
N LEU A 124 -6.45 6.08 -5.78
CA LEU A 124 -5.56 5.38 -6.70
C LEU A 124 -6.30 4.55 -7.75
N GLY A 125 -7.57 4.25 -7.55
CA GLY A 125 -8.30 3.29 -8.39
C GLY A 125 -7.60 1.93 -8.38
N ALA A 126 -7.30 1.40 -7.18
CA ALA A 126 -6.53 0.18 -7.04
C ALA A 126 -7.25 -1.01 -7.69
N GLU A 127 -6.52 -1.79 -8.51
CA GLU A 127 -7.03 -2.98 -9.18
C GLU A 127 -6.73 -4.26 -8.38
N LEU A 128 -5.68 -4.22 -7.57
CA LEU A 128 -5.21 -5.35 -6.77
C LEU A 128 -4.79 -4.89 -5.38
N LEU A 129 -5.21 -5.64 -4.37
CA LEU A 129 -4.76 -5.48 -2.99
C LEU A 129 -4.19 -6.81 -2.49
N VAL A 130 -2.91 -6.80 -2.13
CA VAL A 130 -2.22 -7.96 -1.55
C VAL A 130 -2.15 -7.76 -0.03
N LEU A 131 -2.73 -8.68 0.72
CA LEU A 131 -2.79 -8.68 2.18
C LEU A 131 -1.99 -9.85 2.74
N GLY A 132 -0.86 -9.55 3.38
CA GLY A 132 0.08 -10.57 3.86
C GLY A 132 -0.25 -11.09 5.26
N ASN A 133 0.02 -10.31 6.29
CA ASN A 133 -0.22 -10.70 7.69
C ASN A 133 -0.57 -9.47 8.53
N LEU A 134 -1.32 -9.71 9.61
CA LEU A 134 -1.61 -8.76 10.67
C LEU A 134 -1.11 -9.33 11.99
N SER A 135 0.09 -8.96 12.38
CA SER A 135 0.68 -9.33 13.66
C SER A 135 0.87 -8.12 14.57
N ARG A 136 1.02 -8.37 15.87
CA ARG A 136 1.35 -7.33 16.82
C ARG A 136 2.77 -6.86 16.56
N ASP A 137 2.93 -5.56 16.38
CA ASP A 137 4.25 -4.94 16.45
C ASP A 137 4.61 -4.70 17.92
N GLN A 138 5.91 -4.54 18.25
CA GLN A 138 6.44 -4.52 19.64
C GLN A 138 5.80 -3.46 20.56
N LEU A 139 5.04 -2.52 20.04
CA LEU A 139 4.36 -1.44 20.76
C LEU A 139 2.82 -1.53 20.71
N ASP A 140 2.28 -2.66 20.25
CA ASP A 140 0.86 -2.75 19.93
C ASP A 140 -0.02 -2.90 21.19
N ARG A 141 -1.04 -2.07 21.27
CA ARG A 141 -2.15 -2.23 22.21
C ARG A 141 -3.15 -3.25 21.65
N TYR A 142 -3.60 -4.15 22.50
CA TYR A 142 -4.63 -5.14 22.21
C TYR A 142 -5.89 -4.52 21.58
N GLY A 143 -6.00 -4.38 20.33
CA GLY A 143 -7.10 -3.75 19.61
C GLY A 143 -6.67 -3.09 18.30
N GLU A 144 -5.37 -2.81 18.10
CA GLU A 144 -4.88 -2.20 16.86
C GLU A 144 -5.02 -3.17 15.68
N VAL A 145 -4.70 -4.45 15.86
CA VAL A 145 -4.85 -5.50 14.84
C VAL A 145 -6.32 -5.63 14.42
N HIS A 146 -7.25 -5.67 15.39
CA HIS A 146 -8.68 -5.70 15.10
C HIS A 146 -9.15 -4.46 14.33
N ALA A 147 -8.74 -3.26 14.76
CA ALA A 147 -9.14 -2.02 14.10
C ALA A 147 -8.63 -1.94 12.65
N VAL A 148 -7.42 -2.46 12.38
CA VAL A 148 -6.89 -2.57 11.02
C VAL A 148 -7.69 -3.61 10.23
N GLY A 149 -7.92 -4.80 10.77
CA GLY A 149 -8.75 -5.84 10.14
C GLY A 149 -10.15 -5.33 9.79
N ASP A 150 -10.81 -4.62 10.72
CA ASP A 150 -12.11 -3.98 10.48
C ASP A 150 -12.06 -2.96 9.34
N SER A 151 -10.99 -2.17 9.29
CA SER A 151 -10.82 -1.17 8.24
C SER A 151 -10.61 -1.81 6.86
N TRP A 152 -9.84 -2.89 6.78
CA TRP A 152 -9.65 -3.67 5.56
C TRP A 152 -10.92 -4.39 5.12
N ARG A 153 -11.69 -4.93 6.09
CA ARG A 153 -13.00 -5.53 5.82
C ARG A 153 -13.96 -4.54 5.18
N LYS A 154 -14.03 -3.32 5.71
CA LYS A 154 -14.84 -2.24 5.11
C LYS A 154 -14.41 -1.91 3.68
N VAL A 155 -13.10 -1.92 3.39
CA VAL A 155 -12.60 -1.77 2.02
C VAL A 155 -13.08 -2.93 1.15
N ALA A 156 -12.97 -4.17 1.61
CA ALA A 156 -13.42 -5.34 0.88
C ALA A 156 -14.95 -5.31 0.60
N GLU A 157 -15.75 -4.88 1.57
CA GLU A 157 -17.21 -4.74 1.44
C GLU A 157 -17.62 -3.61 0.49
N SER A 158 -16.90 -2.49 0.49
CA SER A 158 -17.22 -1.32 -0.35
C SER A 158 -16.67 -1.40 -1.79
N HIS A 159 -15.78 -2.35 -2.08
CA HIS A 159 -15.11 -2.49 -3.38
C HIS A 159 -15.24 -3.93 -3.91
N PRO A 160 -16.43 -4.37 -4.34
CA PRO A 160 -16.67 -5.76 -4.75
C PRO A 160 -15.87 -6.19 -5.98
N ASP A 161 -15.42 -5.24 -6.80
CA ASP A 161 -14.61 -5.49 -8.00
C ASP A 161 -13.09 -5.47 -7.72
N LEU A 162 -12.66 -5.02 -6.53
CA LEU A 162 -11.26 -5.05 -6.13
C LEU A 162 -10.81 -6.50 -5.97
N ARG A 163 -9.80 -6.88 -6.73
CA ARG A 163 -9.19 -8.20 -6.57
C ARG A 163 -8.29 -8.19 -5.34
N ILE A 164 -8.50 -9.15 -4.46
CA ILE A 164 -7.66 -9.33 -3.28
C ILE A 164 -6.87 -10.63 -3.41
N VAL A 165 -5.60 -10.58 -3.07
CA VAL A 165 -4.77 -11.76 -2.81
C VAL A 165 -4.43 -11.73 -1.34
N ALA A 166 -4.84 -12.75 -0.58
CA ALA A 166 -4.78 -12.72 0.87
C ALA A 166 -4.21 -14.03 1.46
N ASN A 167 -3.47 -13.87 2.56
CA ASN A 167 -2.95 -14.98 3.33
C ASN A 167 -4.09 -15.66 4.12
N ALA A 168 -4.42 -16.88 3.76
CA ALA A 168 -5.44 -17.69 4.42
C ALA A 168 -5.00 -18.19 5.82
N SER A 169 -3.69 -18.25 6.07
CA SER A 169 -3.15 -18.72 7.36
C SER A 169 -3.26 -17.68 8.48
N ASP A 170 -3.62 -16.43 8.17
CA ASP A 170 -3.85 -15.37 9.15
C ASP A 170 -5.37 -15.11 9.31
N PRO A 171 -5.98 -15.44 10.46
CA PRO A 171 -7.43 -15.30 10.66
C PRO A 171 -7.93 -13.86 10.53
N HIS A 172 -7.14 -12.85 10.92
CA HIS A 172 -7.51 -11.44 10.79
C HIS A 172 -7.55 -11.02 9.32
N VAL A 173 -6.56 -11.47 8.55
CA VAL A 173 -6.51 -11.23 7.10
C VAL A 173 -7.62 -11.99 6.38
N ALA A 174 -7.81 -13.26 6.72
CA ALA A 174 -8.86 -14.10 6.14
C ALA A 174 -10.25 -13.50 6.38
N TRP A 175 -10.53 -13.08 7.62
CA TRP A 175 -11.79 -12.43 7.98
C TRP A 175 -11.98 -11.08 7.28
N ALA A 176 -10.92 -10.29 7.17
CA ALA A 176 -10.98 -8.98 6.52
C ALA A 176 -11.22 -9.09 5.00
N ALA A 177 -10.59 -10.05 4.34
CA ALA A 177 -10.68 -10.22 2.89
C ALA A 177 -11.90 -11.03 2.41
N ALA A 178 -12.59 -11.75 3.32
CA ALA A 178 -13.69 -12.64 2.98
C ALA A 178 -14.85 -12.01 2.18
N PRO A 179 -15.24 -10.73 2.35
CA PRO A 179 -16.33 -10.13 1.58
C PRO A 179 -16.02 -9.88 0.10
N ALA A 180 -14.73 -9.83 -0.28
CA ALA A 180 -14.33 -9.47 -1.63
C ALA A 180 -14.00 -10.71 -2.50
N LYS A 181 -13.74 -10.44 -3.79
CA LYS A 181 -13.25 -11.45 -4.73
C LYS A 181 -11.79 -11.77 -4.44
N THR A 182 -11.57 -12.76 -3.56
CA THR A 182 -10.26 -13.06 -2.98
C THR A 182 -9.65 -14.33 -3.55
N THR A 183 -8.38 -14.23 -3.94
CA THR A 183 -7.49 -15.37 -4.18
C THR A 183 -6.73 -15.67 -2.90
N TRP A 184 -6.88 -16.85 -2.36
CA TRP A 184 -6.27 -17.27 -1.12
C TRP A 184 -4.89 -17.89 -1.36
N ILE A 185 -3.91 -17.50 -0.54
CA ILE A 185 -2.59 -18.12 -0.48
C ILE A 185 -2.44 -18.68 0.93
N GLU A 186 -2.18 -19.96 1.02
CA GLU A 186 -1.89 -20.65 2.28
C GLU A 186 -0.39 -20.96 2.36
N LEU A 187 0.22 -20.55 3.45
CA LEU A 187 1.59 -20.90 3.80
C LEU A 187 1.53 -21.53 5.18
N ASP A 188 1.80 -22.81 5.28
CA ASP A 188 1.90 -23.49 6.58
C ASP A 188 3.16 -23.00 7.30
N THR A 189 3.01 -21.97 8.09
CA THR A 189 4.12 -21.36 8.83
C THR A 189 4.25 -21.90 10.25
N GLY A 190 3.32 -22.71 10.72
CA GLY A 190 3.26 -23.20 12.11
C GLY A 190 3.06 -22.10 13.17
N TRP A 191 3.08 -20.82 12.78
CA TRP A 191 2.92 -19.68 13.68
C TRP A 191 1.44 -19.38 13.94
N ARG A 192 1.00 -19.50 15.20
CA ARG A 192 -0.39 -19.33 15.60
C ARG A 192 -0.58 -18.31 16.74
N ALA A 193 0.48 -17.70 17.25
CA ALA A 193 0.42 -16.89 18.48
C ALA A 193 -0.49 -15.64 18.37
N ASP A 194 -0.51 -14.97 17.21
CA ASP A 194 -1.36 -13.79 16.99
C ASP A 194 -2.75 -14.19 16.43
N ALA A 195 -2.92 -15.45 16.09
CA ALA A 195 -4.13 -16.05 15.51
C ALA A 195 -4.97 -16.83 16.54
N ALA A 196 -4.80 -16.57 17.82
CA ALA A 196 -5.44 -17.36 18.86
C ALA A 196 -6.95 -17.14 18.99
N THR A 197 -7.48 -16.01 18.49
CA THR A 197 -8.89 -15.65 18.64
C THR A 197 -9.56 -15.33 17.31
N CYS A 198 -10.82 -15.70 17.20
CA CYS A 198 -11.66 -15.33 16.07
C CYS A 198 -11.83 -13.80 16.00
N PRO A 199 -11.51 -13.13 14.90
CA PRO A 199 -11.65 -11.68 14.75
C PRO A 199 -13.11 -11.20 14.83
N ASN A 200 -14.08 -12.08 14.57
CA ASN A 200 -15.51 -11.73 14.60
C ASN A 200 -16.11 -11.81 16.02
N CYS A 201 -15.76 -12.84 16.78
CA CYS A 201 -16.45 -13.10 18.06
C CYS A 201 -15.51 -13.25 19.26
N GLY A 202 -14.21 -13.18 19.08
CA GLY A 202 -13.21 -13.32 20.14
C GLY A 202 -13.03 -14.75 20.69
N ALA A 203 -13.76 -15.75 20.16
CA ALA A 203 -13.60 -17.14 20.57
C ALA A 203 -12.21 -17.67 20.23
N LEU A 204 -11.67 -18.57 21.05
CA LEU A 204 -10.41 -19.25 20.76
C LEU A 204 -10.55 -20.10 19.50
N LEU A 205 -9.63 -19.93 18.58
CA LEU A 205 -9.46 -20.79 17.41
C LEU A 205 -8.72 -22.07 17.84
N ARG A 206 -9.23 -23.21 17.41
CA ARG A 206 -8.67 -24.56 17.72
C ARG A 206 -8.03 -25.17 16.49
#